data_9c827006edde0bd1915f1550b64dcf8f
#
_entry.id   9c827006edde0bd1915f1550b64dcf8f
#
_cell.length_a   1.000
_cell.length_b   1.000
_cell.length_c   1.000
_cell.angle_alpha   90.00
_cell.angle_beta   90.00
_cell.angle_gamma   90.00
#
_symmetry.space_group_name_H-M   'P 1'
#
loop_
_entity.id
_entity.type
_entity.pdbx_description
1 polymer ?
#
loop_
_entity_poly.entity_id
_entity_poly.type
_entity_poly.pdbx_seq_one_letter_code
_entity_poly.pdbx_strand_id
1 'polypeptide(L)'
;MAGRQNAIYTIFFSQTYLTSILVYLGFGPAAVVVLGVKSTITTLAHSSIPWDKPLYRYKALQPIAWVVERVISTPATHHAHHASTTDDGIGYYKGNFGNMFFLWDVIFGTGHISRQYPSEYGISHYEGDPWYSQLLWPVFKSNIPGSELAADGPVVRTDVEPGKAVEEFELGNVPIQA
;
A
#
# COMPACT_ATOMS: atom_id res chain seq x y z
N MET A 1 -6.21 3.27 1.99
CA MET A 1 -6.78 3.66 0.68
C MET A 1 -6.48 2.56 -0.32
N ALA A 2 -7.41 1.65 -0.56
CA ALA A 2 -7.30 0.75 -1.68
C ALA A 2 -7.23 1.63 -2.95
N GLY A 3 -6.22 1.41 -3.79
CA GLY A 3 -6.02 2.20 -4.99
C GLY A 3 -7.26 2.14 -5.86
N ARG A 4 -8.01 3.23 -5.88
CA ARG A 4 -9.26 3.33 -6.63
C ARG A 4 -8.96 3.44 -8.12
N GLN A 5 -8.65 2.33 -8.74
CA GLN A 5 -8.57 2.26 -10.20
C GLN A 5 -9.97 2.01 -10.75
N ASN A 6 -10.77 3.07 -10.83
CA ASN A 6 -12.04 3.04 -11.53
C ASN A 6 -11.88 3.48 -13.00
N ALA A 7 -12.94 3.34 -13.79
CA ALA A 7 -12.89 3.68 -15.21
C ALA A 7 -12.56 5.16 -15.44
N ILE A 8 -13.10 6.06 -14.64
CA ILE A 8 -12.85 7.51 -14.75
C ILE A 8 -11.37 7.81 -14.49
N TYR A 9 -10.82 7.29 -13.38
CA TYR A 9 -9.41 7.47 -13.06
C TYR A 9 -8.51 6.89 -14.15
N THR A 10 -8.84 5.70 -14.65
CA THR A 10 -8.07 5.06 -15.73
C THR A 10 -8.07 5.89 -17.01
N ILE A 11 -9.20 6.50 -17.38
CA ILE A 11 -9.30 7.33 -18.56
C ILE A 11 -8.46 8.60 -18.43
N PHE A 12 -8.52 9.30 -17.30
CA PHE A 12 -7.91 10.63 -17.16
C PHE A 12 -6.48 10.60 -16.62
N PHE A 13 -6.12 9.61 -15.81
CA PHE A 13 -4.84 9.57 -15.09
C PHE A 13 -4.00 8.32 -15.39
N SER A 14 -4.38 7.56 -16.41
CA SER A 14 -3.66 6.34 -16.76
C SER A 14 -2.25 6.65 -17.25
N GLN A 15 -1.27 5.92 -16.72
CA GLN A 15 0.10 5.91 -17.26
C GLN A 15 0.16 5.50 -18.74
N THR A 16 -0.95 4.96 -19.30
CA THR A 16 -1.06 4.57 -20.70
C THR A 16 -0.76 5.75 -21.64
N TYR A 17 -1.24 6.96 -21.31
CA TYR A 17 -0.97 8.14 -22.12
C TYR A 17 0.52 8.49 -22.16
N LEU A 18 1.16 8.52 -20.98
CA LEU A 18 2.59 8.78 -20.90
C LEU A 18 3.39 7.71 -21.65
N THR A 19 3.02 6.45 -21.48
CA THR A 19 3.65 5.34 -22.20
C THR A 19 3.47 5.48 -23.72
N SER A 20 2.28 5.85 -24.19
CA SER A 20 2.00 6.06 -25.60
C SER A 20 2.84 7.21 -26.18
N ILE A 21 2.99 8.30 -25.44
CA ILE A 21 3.85 9.42 -25.83
C ILE A 21 5.32 8.96 -25.93
N LEU A 22 5.81 8.22 -24.93
CA LEU A 22 7.18 7.71 -24.96
C LEU A 22 7.42 6.76 -26.14
N VAL A 23 6.46 5.88 -26.43
CA VAL A 23 6.53 5.00 -27.61
C VAL A 23 6.57 5.79 -28.91
N TYR A 24 5.71 6.81 -29.04
CA TYR A 24 5.69 7.69 -30.19
C TYR A 24 7.01 8.44 -30.40
N LEU A 25 7.67 8.84 -29.31
CA LEU A 25 8.98 9.49 -29.32
C LEU A 25 10.16 8.52 -29.56
N GLY A 26 9.89 7.24 -29.86
CA GLY A 26 10.92 6.25 -30.18
C GLY A 26 11.46 5.47 -28.96
N PHE A 27 10.94 5.71 -27.75
CA PHE A 27 11.35 5.00 -26.53
C PHE A 27 10.61 3.67 -26.29
N GLY A 28 9.97 3.10 -27.32
CA GLY A 28 9.19 1.87 -27.22
C GLY A 28 9.91 0.71 -26.52
N PRO A 29 11.13 0.31 -26.93
CA PRO A 29 11.87 -0.77 -26.28
C PRO A 29 12.15 -0.48 -24.79
N ALA A 30 12.53 0.74 -24.44
CA ALA A 30 12.76 1.14 -23.06
C ALA A 30 11.46 1.09 -22.23
N ALA A 31 10.35 1.55 -22.81
CA ALA A 31 9.04 1.49 -22.16
C ALA A 31 8.62 0.05 -21.85
N VAL A 32 8.84 -0.89 -22.77
CA VAL A 32 8.55 -2.32 -22.54
C VAL A 32 9.37 -2.87 -21.38
N VAL A 33 10.67 -2.58 -21.34
CA VAL A 33 11.54 -3.03 -20.24
C VAL A 33 11.08 -2.45 -18.89
N VAL A 34 10.84 -1.14 -18.82
CA VAL A 34 10.40 -0.46 -17.60
C VAL A 34 9.05 -1.00 -17.12
N LEU A 35 8.10 -1.21 -18.04
CA LEU A 35 6.79 -1.78 -17.70
C LEU A 35 6.92 -3.22 -17.20
N GLY A 36 7.77 -4.03 -17.82
CA GLY A 36 8.05 -5.39 -17.39
C GLY A 36 8.65 -5.44 -15.98
N VAL A 37 9.67 -4.64 -15.71
CA VAL A 37 10.29 -4.53 -14.39
C VAL A 37 9.28 -4.05 -13.36
N LYS A 38 8.54 -2.98 -13.65
CA LYS A 38 7.50 -2.46 -12.76
C LYS A 38 6.46 -3.52 -12.44
N SER A 39 5.95 -4.20 -13.46
CA SER A 39 4.92 -5.24 -13.30
C SER A 39 5.42 -6.39 -12.42
N THR A 40 6.65 -6.83 -12.64
CA THR A 40 7.29 -7.87 -11.85
C THR A 40 7.41 -7.46 -10.38
N ILE A 41 7.96 -6.27 -10.10
CA ILE A 41 8.13 -5.79 -8.72
C ILE A 41 6.77 -5.61 -8.04
N THR A 42 5.79 -5.04 -8.73
CA THR A 42 4.43 -4.87 -8.19
C THR A 42 3.80 -6.22 -7.85
N THR A 43 3.92 -7.22 -8.73
CA THR A 43 3.42 -8.57 -8.49
C THR A 43 4.12 -9.22 -7.31
N LEU A 44 5.44 -9.07 -7.21
CA LEU A 44 6.22 -9.60 -6.09
C LEU A 44 5.86 -8.94 -4.75
N ALA A 45 5.60 -7.63 -4.74
CA ALA A 45 5.16 -6.92 -3.54
C ALA A 45 3.77 -7.37 -3.04
N HIS A 46 2.87 -7.72 -3.97
CA HIS A 46 1.53 -8.23 -3.64
C HIS A 46 1.48 -9.76 -3.46
N SER A 47 2.63 -10.43 -3.59
CA SER A 47 2.67 -11.88 -3.50
C SER A 47 2.36 -12.38 -2.10
N SER A 48 1.54 -13.42 -1.99
CA SER A 48 1.37 -14.19 -0.75
C SER A 48 2.59 -15.04 -0.40
N ILE A 49 3.52 -15.21 -1.35
CA ILE A 49 4.79 -15.88 -1.10
C ILE A 49 5.74 -14.89 -0.39
N PRO A 50 6.12 -15.15 0.86
CA PRO A 50 6.96 -14.24 1.62
C PRO A 50 8.44 -14.38 1.23
N TRP A 51 8.78 -14.02 -0.01
CA TRP A 51 10.12 -14.16 -0.57
C TRP A 51 11.17 -13.28 0.15
N ASP A 52 10.74 -12.28 0.88
CA ASP A 52 11.59 -11.38 1.66
C ASP A 52 11.96 -11.95 3.04
N LYS A 53 11.20 -12.92 3.59
CA LYS A 53 11.54 -13.54 4.90
C LYS A 53 12.96 -14.09 4.99
N PRO A 54 13.50 -14.80 3.98
CA PRO A 54 14.90 -15.25 4.01
C PRO A 54 15.91 -14.10 4.15
N LEU A 55 15.64 -12.94 3.53
CA LEU A 55 16.48 -11.75 3.63
C LEU A 55 16.62 -11.25 5.08
N TYR A 56 15.52 -11.36 5.85
CA TYR A 56 15.49 -10.93 7.25
C TYR A 56 16.05 -11.99 8.20
N ARG A 57 15.85 -13.27 7.87
CA ARG A 57 16.23 -14.40 8.72
C ARG A 57 17.74 -14.63 8.77
N TYR A 58 18.43 -14.56 7.64
CA TYR A 58 19.84 -14.90 7.55
C TYR A 58 20.71 -13.66 7.72
N LYS A 59 21.60 -13.65 8.74
CA LYS A 59 22.50 -12.52 9.03
C LYS A 59 23.35 -12.10 7.83
N ALA A 60 23.82 -13.07 7.04
CA ALA A 60 24.61 -12.81 5.84
C ALA A 60 23.83 -12.05 4.74
N LEU A 61 22.48 -12.12 4.73
CA LEU A 61 21.64 -11.46 3.76
C LEU A 61 21.12 -10.08 4.24
N GLN A 62 21.35 -9.72 5.48
CA GLN A 62 20.86 -8.44 6.05
C GLN A 62 21.36 -7.19 5.30
N PRO A 63 22.62 -7.10 4.82
CA PRO A 63 23.04 -5.97 4.00
C PRO A 63 22.24 -5.85 2.70
N ILE A 64 21.93 -6.99 2.08
CA ILE A 64 21.09 -7.04 0.87
C ILE A 64 19.65 -6.64 1.23
N ALA A 65 19.11 -7.17 2.33
CA ALA A 65 17.81 -6.80 2.83
C ALA A 65 17.69 -5.28 3.02
N TRP A 66 18.70 -4.67 3.64
CA TRP A 66 18.75 -3.23 3.91
C TRP A 66 18.63 -2.39 2.63
N VAL A 67 19.30 -2.81 1.55
CA VAL A 67 19.22 -2.13 0.25
C VAL A 67 17.87 -2.38 -0.41
N VAL A 68 17.46 -3.65 -0.49
CA VAL A 68 16.22 -4.06 -1.19
C VAL A 68 15.00 -3.38 -0.58
N GLU A 69 14.84 -3.43 0.73
CA GLU A 69 13.69 -2.86 1.46
C GLU A 69 13.61 -1.32 1.41
N ARG A 70 14.66 -0.63 0.93
CA ARG A 70 14.69 0.83 0.75
C ARG A 70 14.57 1.27 -0.69
N VAL A 71 14.78 0.38 -1.63
CA VAL A 71 14.69 0.68 -3.06
C VAL A 71 13.36 0.25 -3.64
N ILE A 72 12.91 -0.97 -3.30
CA ILE A 72 11.64 -1.53 -3.76
C ILE A 72 10.79 -1.94 -2.56
N SER A 73 9.47 -1.96 -2.76
CA SER A 73 8.56 -2.46 -1.73
C SER A 73 8.63 -3.99 -1.67
N THR A 74 8.90 -4.52 -0.47
CA THR A 74 8.83 -5.95 -0.20
C THR A 74 7.40 -6.35 0.22
N PRO A 75 7.04 -7.65 0.20
CA PRO A 75 5.74 -8.08 0.71
C PRO A 75 5.47 -7.60 2.13
N ALA A 76 6.42 -7.71 3.06
CA ALA A 76 6.23 -7.23 4.44
C ALA A 76 5.91 -5.73 4.49
N THR A 77 6.64 -4.91 3.72
CA THR A 77 6.44 -3.46 3.67
C THR A 77 5.11 -3.08 3.00
N HIS A 78 4.77 -3.75 1.89
CA HIS A 78 3.57 -3.45 1.13
C HIS A 78 2.30 -3.95 1.82
N HIS A 79 2.35 -5.12 2.43
CA HIS A 79 1.24 -5.66 3.19
C HIS A 79 0.91 -4.82 4.43
N ALA A 80 1.88 -4.14 5.03
CA ALA A 80 1.62 -3.17 6.09
C ALA A 80 0.69 -2.04 5.63
N HIS A 81 0.80 -1.60 4.36
CA HIS A 81 -0.11 -0.63 3.76
C HIS A 81 -1.52 -1.20 3.51
N HIS A 82 -1.62 -2.50 3.28
CA HIS A 82 -2.89 -3.20 3.04
C HIS A 82 -3.48 -3.88 4.29
N ALA A 83 -2.92 -3.65 5.46
CA ALA A 83 -3.46 -4.19 6.70
C ALA A 83 -4.91 -3.73 6.94
N SER A 84 -5.72 -4.56 7.60
CA SER A 84 -7.09 -4.20 7.97
C SER A 84 -7.14 -3.34 9.24
N THR A 85 -6.11 -3.42 10.07
CA THR A 85 -5.98 -2.70 11.33
C THR A 85 -4.55 -2.21 11.55
N THR A 86 -4.39 -1.25 12.45
CA THR A 86 -3.08 -0.79 12.97
C THR A 86 -2.83 -1.28 14.39
N ASP A 87 -3.75 -2.04 14.97
CA ASP A 87 -3.72 -2.46 16.38
C ASP A 87 -2.57 -3.41 16.69
N ASP A 88 -2.08 -4.13 15.67
CA ASP A 88 -0.90 -4.99 15.76
C ASP A 88 0.44 -4.21 15.70
N GLY A 89 0.40 -2.89 15.54
CA GLY A 89 1.58 -2.04 15.39
C GLY A 89 2.31 -2.20 14.06
N ILE A 90 1.78 -2.99 13.12
CA ILE A 90 2.39 -3.30 11.82
C ILE A 90 1.69 -2.54 10.71
N GLY A 91 0.34 -2.45 10.78
CA GLY A 91 -0.46 -1.74 9.79
C GLY A 91 -0.06 -0.27 9.68
N TYR A 92 0.13 0.21 8.43
CA TYR A 92 0.60 1.59 8.21
C TYR A 92 -0.06 2.22 6.97
N TYR A 93 -1.12 3.00 7.19
CA TYR A 93 -1.91 3.63 6.12
C TYR A 93 -1.37 4.97 5.63
N LYS A 94 -0.43 5.57 6.37
CA LYS A 94 0.09 6.93 6.11
C LYS A 94 1.25 6.96 5.12
N GLY A 95 1.66 5.82 4.59
CA GLY A 95 2.78 5.70 3.68
C GLY A 95 2.87 4.33 3.03
N ASN A 96 4.07 3.93 2.63
CA ASN A 96 4.36 2.70 1.89
C ASN A 96 3.61 2.63 0.53
N PHE A 97 3.45 3.79 -0.13
CA PHE A 97 2.71 3.90 -1.39
C PHE A 97 3.51 3.40 -2.60
N GLY A 98 4.83 3.53 -2.54
CA GLY A 98 5.72 3.17 -3.64
C GLY A 98 5.95 1.67 -3.76
N ASN A 99 5.55 1.06 -4.89
CA ASN A 99 5.87 -0.34 -5.17
C ASN A 99 7.27 -0.48 -5.77
N MET A 100 7.48 0.06 -6.96
CA MET A 100 8.73 -0.06 -7.70
C MET A 100 9.83 0.85 -7.15
N PHE A 101 9.49 2.06 -6.74
CA PHE A 101 10.41 3.05 -6.18
C PHE A 101 10.02 3.40 -4.75
N PHE A 102 10.10 2.43 -3.86
CA PHE A 102 9.90 2.64 -2.44
C PHE A 102 10.92 3.64 -1.84
N LEU A 103 12.02 3.84 -2.55
CA LEU A 103 13.01 4.86 -2.23
C LEU A 103 12.40 6.26 -2.01
N TRP A 104 11.33 6.60 -2.73
CA TRP A 104 10.63 7.87 -2.51
C TRP A 104 9.95 7.94 -1.17
N ASP A 105 9.30 6.86 -0.72
CA ASP A 105 8.73 6.80 0.63
C ASP A 105 9.82 6.97 1.70
N VAL A 106 11.00 6.38 1.47
CA VAL A 106 12.15 6.54 2.38
C VAL A 106 12.67 7.98 2.38
N ILE A 107 12.83 8.61 1.22
CA ILE A 107 13.33 9.98 1.09
C ILE A 107 12.36 10.99 1.71
N PHE A 108 11.06 10.81 1.50
CA PHE A 108 10.02 11.70 2.03
C PHE A 108 9.59 11.38 3.46
N GLY A 109 10.17 10.35 4.09
CA GLY A 109 9.85 9.97 5.46
C GLY A 109 8.48 9.32 5.63
N THR A 110 7.88 8.83 4.54
CA THR A 110 6.60 8.10 4.55
C THR A 110 6.79 6.58 4.55
N GLY A 111 8.04 6.11 4.45
CA GLY A 111 8.37 4.69 4.47
C GLY A 111 8.41 4.11 5.87
N HIS A 112 7.63 3.07 6.11
CA HIS A 112 7.64 2.28 7.34
C HIS A 112 8.05 0.83 7.04
N ILE A 113 9.22 0.42 7.55
CA ILE A 113 9.81 -0.89 7.32
C ILE A 113 9.76 -1.69 8.64
N SER A 114 8.69 -2.44 8.84
CA SER A 114 8.50 -3.28 10.04
C SER A 114 9.21 -4.63 9.94
N ARG A 115 9.47 -5.14 8.73
CA ARG A 115 9.92 -6.52 8.43
C ARG A 115 8.98 -7.60 8.95
N GLN A 116 7.76 -7.21 9.30
CA GLN A 116 6.72 -8.07 9.84
C GLN A 116 5.50 -8.05 8.93
N TYR A 117 4.67 -9.06 9.05
CA TYR A 117 3.44 -9.19 8.27
C TYR A 117 2.25 -8.88 9.18
N PRO A 118 1.30 -8.06 8.74
CA PRO A 118 0.10 -7.83 9.51
C PRO A 118 -0.71 -9.12 9.68
N SER A 119 -1.47 -9.18 10.77
CA SER A 119 -2.33 -10.31 11.09
C SER A 119 -3.49 -10.47 10.13
N GLU A 120 -4.01 -9.35 9.63
CA GLU A 120 -5.18 -9.29 8.76
C GLU A 120 -5.01 -8.27 7.64
N TYR A 121 -5.62 -8.57 6.49
CA TYR A 121 -5.58 -7.73 5.29
C TYR A 121 -6.98 -7.29 4.87
N GLY A 122 -7.08 -6.14 4.22
CA GLY A 122 -8.30 -5.65 3.62
C GLY A 122 -8.87 -4.43 4.32
N ILE A 123 -10.16 -4.23 4.20
CA ILE A 123 -10.89 -3.11 4.81
C ILE A 123 -11.82 -3.71 5.85
N SER A 124 -11.62 -3.34 7.11
CA SER A 124 -12.48 -3.78 8.22
C SER A 124 -13.91 -3.28 7.98
N HIS A 125 -14.89 -4.17 8.17
CA HIS A 125 -16.33 -3.87 8.06
C HIS A 125 -16.77 -3.30 6.69
N TYR A 126 -16.08 -3.68 5.60
CA TYR A 126 -16.46 -3.26 4.27
C TYR A 126 -17.71 -4.01 3.79
N GLU A 127 -18.83 -3.33 3.81
CA GLU A 127 -20.01 -3.71 3.05
C GLU A 127 -19.82 -3.22 1.62
N GLY A 128 -19.71 -4.13 0.67
CA GLY A 128 -19.32 -3.82 -0.71
C GLY A 128 -20.17 -2.73 -1.35
N ASP A 129 -19.55 -1.66 -1.80
CA ASP A 129 -20.22 -0.60 -2.55
C ASP A 129 -20.87 -1.11 -3.83
N PRO A 130 -21.97 -0.47 -4.29
CA PRO A 130 -22.57 -0.81 -5.58
C PRO A 130 -21.55 -0.74 -6.71
N TRP A 131 -21.62 -1.67 -7.65
CA TRP A 131 -20.67 -1.78 -8.76
C TRP A 131 -20.52 -0.48 -9.57
N TYR A 132 -21.61 0.27 -9.74
CA TYR A 132 -21.60 1.54 -10.48
C TYR A 132 -20.80 2.63 -9.77
N SER A 133 -20.85 2.70 -8.43
CA SER A 133 -20.01 3.63 -7.68
C SER A 133 -18.55 3.21 -7.66
N GLN A 134 -18.26 1.90 -7.59
CA GLN A 134 -16.87 1.43 -7.70
C GLN A 134 -16.26 1.75 -9.07
N LEU A 135 -17.03 1.62 -10.14
CA LEU A 135 -16.57 1.80 -11.51
C LEU A 135 -16.53 3.26 -11.96
N LEU A 136 -17.53 4.06 -11.58
CA LEU A 136 -17.80 5.38 -12.15
C LEU A 136 -17.67 6.52 -11.14
N TRP A 137 -17.10 6.29 -9.96
CA TRP A 137 -16.81 7.37 -9.03
C TRP A 137 -15.84 8.39 -9.67
N PRO A 138 -16.01 9.70 -9.47
CA PRO A 138 -16.94 10.41 -8.58
C PRO A 138 -18.28 10.79 -9.22
N VAL A 139 -18.55 10.35 -10.46
CA VAL A 139 -19.80 10.69 -11.16
C VAL A 139 -21.00 10.04 -10.48
N PHE A 140 -20.87 8.76 -10.12
CA PHE A 140 -21.87 8.02 -9.36
C PHE A 140 -21.30 7.66 -8.00
N LYS A 141 -21.95 8.16 -6.96
CA LYS A 141 -21.55 7.96 -5.58
C LYS A 141 -22.28 6.77 -4.96
N SER A 142 -21.70 6.20 -3.91
CA SER A 142 -22.34 5.13 -3.15
C SER A 142 -23.50 5.68 -2.32
N ASN A 143 -24.55 4.88 -2.19
CA ASN A 143 -25.65 5.13 -1.27
C ASN A 143 -25.48 4.44 0.09
N ILE A 144 -24.33 3.78 0.31
CA ILE A 144 -24.01 3.13 1.58
C ILE A 144 -23.43 4.18 2.53
N PRO A 145 -24.09 4.44 3.68
CA PRO A 145 -23.59 5.39 4.66
C PRO A 145 -22.21 5.00 5.19
N GLY A 146 -21.32 5.98 5.30
CA GLY A 146 -19.95 5.74 5.78
C GLY A 146 -19.00 5.10 4.79
N SER A 147 -19.45 4.80 3.58
CA SER A 147 -18.55 4.37 2.49
C SER A 147 -17.65 5.53 2.08
N GLU A 148 -16.42 5.21 1.76
CA GLU A 148 -15.49 6.18 1.15
C GLU A 148 -15.98 6.70 -0.21
N LEU A 149 -16.88 5.98 -0.89
CA LEU A 149 -17.47 6.35 -2.17
C LEU A 149 -18.80 7.09 -2.00
N ALA A 150 -19.25 7.30 -0.75
CA ALA A 150 -20.48 8.02 -0.46
C ALA A 150 -20.36 9.53 -0.74
N ALA A 151 -21.50 10.19 -0.86
CA ALA A 151 -21.56 11.63 -1.07
C ALA A 151 -20.95 12.42 0.10
N ASP A 152 -21.14 11.91 1.31
CA ASP A 152 -20.73 12.54 2.57
C ASP A 152 -19.28 12.17 2.96
N GLY A 153 -18.62 11.34 2.13
CA GLY A 153 -17.29 10.81 2.42
C GLY A 153 -17.28 9.75 3.54
N PRO A 154 -16.11 9.28 3.93
CA PRO A 154 -15.98 8.35 5.03
C PRO A 154 -16.39 9.03 6.33
N VAL A 155 -17.24 8.37 7.11
CA VAL A 155 -17.46 8.76 8.49
C VAL A 155 -16.15 8.58 9.24
N VAL A 156 -15.47 9.68 9.50
CA VAL A 156 -14.33 9.66 10.41
C VAL A 156 -14.92 9.35 11.80
N ARG A 157 -14.67 8.16 12.30
CA ARG A 157 -14.99 7.86 13.69
C ARG A 157 -14.15 8.77 14.57
N THR A 158 -14.81 9.77 15.13
CA THR A 158 -14.22 10.71 16.09
C THR A 158 -14.26 10.19 17.52
N ASP A 159 -14.72 8.98 17.70
CA ASP A 159 -14.84 8.28 18.99
C ASP A 159 -13.51 7.67 19.48
N VAL A 160 -12.48 7.66 18.65
CA VAL A 160 -11.11 7.41 19.10
C VAL A 160 -10.48 8.76 19.44
N GLU A 161 -10.52 9.12 20.71
CA GLU A 161 -9.79 10.30 21.21
C GLU A 161 -8.29 10.15 20.83
N PRO A 162 -7.69 11.17 20.18
CA PRO A 162 -6.31 11.10 19.69
C PRO A 162 -5.22 11.00 20.79
N GLY A 163 -5.57 10.66 21.99
CA GLY A 163 -4.67 10.47 23.12
C GLY A 163 -4.68 9.08 23.73
N LYS A 164 -5.79 8.32 23.62
CA LYS A 164 -5.90 7.01 24.27
C LYS A 164 -5.14 5.90 23.56
N ALA A 165 -5.03 5.95 22.24
CA ALA A 165 -4.29 4.95 21.47
C ALA A 165 -2.77 4.99 21.74
N VAL A 166 -2.25 6.15 22.15
CA VAL A 166 -0.82 6.30 22.48
C VAL A 166 -0.55 5.83 23.92
N GLU A 167 -1.49 6.05 24.82
CA GLU A 167 -1.34 5.69 26.25
C GLU A 167 -1.48 4.19 26.49
N GLU A 168 -2.36 3.50 25.73
CA GLU A 168 -2.44 2.02 25.77
C GLU A 168 -1.20 1.35 25.16
N PHE A 169 -0.58 1.96 24.15
CA PHE A 169 0.63 1.44 23.52
C PHE A 169 1.87 1.54 24.45
N GLU A 170 1.96 2.57 25.28
CA GLU A 170 3.06 2.73 26.25
C GLU A 170 2.95 1.77 27.46
N LEU A 171 1.74 1.29 27.79
CA LEU A 171 1.51 0.37 28.90
C LEU A 171 1.65 -1.11 28.52
N GLY A 172 1.73 -1.43 27.23
CA GLY A 172 1.80 -2.78 26.68
C GLY A 172 3.21 -3.30 26.39
N ASN A 173 4.25 -2.83 27.06
CA ASN A 173 5.61 -3.35 26.93
C ASN A 173 5.68 -4.82 27.38
N VAL A 174 5.48 -5.74 26.43
CA VAL A 174 5.81 -7.15 26.61
C VAL A 174 7.34 -7.31 26.50
N PRO A 175 8.03 -7.82 27.52
CA PRO A 175 9.47 -8.01 27.47
C PRO A 175 9.82 -9.07 26.43
N ILE A 176 10.72 -8.72 25.52
CA ILE A 176 11.38 -9.65 24.60
C ILE A 176 12.17 -10.65 25.46
N GLN A 177 11.68 -11.88 25.56
CA GLN A 177 12.47 -12.96 26.09
C GLN A 177 13.53 -13.37 25.05
N ALA A 178 14.76 -13.47 25.52
CA ALA A 178 15.99 -13.74 24.81
C ALA A 178 16.04 -15.10 24.09
#